data_ebe5e393b6378778b3ecebb0ecf08c4e
#
_entry.id   ebe5e393b6378778b3ecebb0ecf08c4e
#
_cell.length_a   1.000
_cell.length_b   1.000
_cell.length_c   1.000
_cell.angle_alpha   90.00
_cell.angle_beta   90.00
_cell.angle_gamma   90.00
#
_symmetry.space_group_name_H-M   'P 1'
#
loop_
_entity.id
_entity.type
_entity.pdbx_description
1 polymer ?
#
loop_
_entity_poly.entity_id
_entity_poly.type
_entity_poly.pdbx_seq_one_letter_code
_entity_poly.pdbx_strand_id
1 'polypeptide(L)'
;KWGAENNVDYVAVSFVRRKEDIIEVRRVLEAAGASAKIIAKMETRQSVDNLDAILEVVDGMMVARGDLGVEMRTEDVPMIQKEIIERCRMQGKPVIVATQMLDSMIRNPRPTRAESSDVANAVIDGADAVMLSGETAGGKYPVESVETMNRIIVRTEQDVALWCRKPRSLPAVCETADAVSHAARDVAKEVAAAAIVPLTSSGMTARMVSKYRPTCPIIAMTPSLSTWRQLSLVWGVMPCICPITHQLEESLKNAISLIKRESLVANGDNIVIMSGMPLGEPGSTNMINVIRIANVIARGLSLVRRRVTGVACKASSPQ
;
A
#
# COMPACT_ATOMS: atom_id res chain seq x y z
N LYS A 1 23.45 -5.77 -8.70
CA LYS A 1 24.55 -4.79 -8.66
C LYS A 1 24.04 -3.40 -8.98
N TRP A 2 23.57 -3.13 -10.21
CA TRP A 2 23.02 -1.82 -10.60
C TRP A 2 21.93 -1.30 -9.65
N GLY A 3 20.98 -2.15 -9.23
CA GLY A 3 19.91 -1.77 -8.30
C GLY A 3 20.43 -1.37 -6.92
N ALA A 4 21.49 -2.03 -6.44
CA ALA A 4 22.15 -1.67 -5.18
C ALA A 4 22.86 -0.31 -5.29
N GLU A 5 23.57 -0.08 -6.39
CA GLU A 5 24.26 1.17 -6.67
C GLU A 5 23.30 2.35 -6.81
N ASN A 6 22.07 2.10 -7.29
CA ASN A 6 21.02 3.12 -7.49
C ASN A 6 19.97 3.17 -6.37
N ASN A 7 20.17 2.45 -5.26
CA ASN A 7 19.29 2.45 -4.11
C ASN A 7 17.80 2.24 -4.46
N VAL A 8 17.51 1.24 -5.32
CA VAL A 8 16.12 0.90 -5.67
C VAL A 8 15.35 0.40 -4.45
N ASP A 9 14.09 0.74 -4.34
CA ASP A 9 13.25 0.39 -3.19
C ASP A 9 12.71 -1.04 -3.27
N TYR A 10 12.44 -1.51 -4.50
CA TYR A 10 11.92 -2.85 -4.78
C TYR A 10 12.63 -3.49 -5.97
N VAL A 11 12.79 -4.81 -5.88
CA VAL A 11 13.24 -5.66 -6.98
C VAL A 11 12.14 -6.67 -7.27
N ALA A 12 11.60 -6.65 -8.49
CA ALA A 12 10.62 -7.64 -8.94
C ALA A 12 11.36 -8.81 -9.62
N VAL A 13 11.12 -10.02 -9.10
CA VAL A 13 11.79 -11.24 -9.57
C VAL A 13 10.84 -12.01 -10.47
N SER A 14 11.25 -12.18 -11.75
CA SER A 14 10.49 -12.95 -12.75
C SER A 14 10.70 -14.44 -12.61
N PHE A 15 9.73 -15.23 -13.05
CA PHE A 15 9.75 -16.67 -13.12
C PHE A 15 10.09 -17.38 -11.81
N VAL A 16 9.63 -16.80 -10.70
CA VAL A 16 9.72 -17.45 -9.38
C VAL A 16 8.94 -18.75 -9.41
N ARG A 17 9.53 -19.84 -8.91
CA ARG A 17 8.91 -21.16 -8.84
C ARG A 17 8.78 -21.68 -7.41
N ARG A 18 9.73 -21.31 -6.55
CA ARG A 18 9.84 -21.79 -5.17
C ARG A 18 10.52 -20.75 -4.29
N LYS A 19 10.41 -20.92 -2.98
CA LYS A 19 10.98 -19.96 -2.01
C LYS A 19 12.50 -19.83 -2.12
N GLU A 20 13.19 -20.89 -2.54
CA GLU A 20 14.65 -20.88 -2.71
C GLU A 20 15.12 -19.83 -3.72
N ASP A 21 14.33 -19.60 -4.78
CA ASP A 21 14.63 -18.59 -5.80
C ASP A 21 14.67 -17.18 -5.16
N ILE A 22 13.77 -16.91 -4.23
CA ILE A 22 13.71 -15.63 -3.50
C ILE A 22 14.85 -15.53 -2.48
N ILE A 23 15.16 -16.63 -1.77
CA ILE A 23 16.25 -16.67 -0.79
C ILE A 23 17.58 -16.38 -1.47
N GLU A 24 17.80 -16.92 -2.67
CA GLU A 24 19.00 -16.65 -3.46
C GLU A 24 19.11 -15.16 -3.86
N VAL A 25 18.03 -14.57 -4.38
CA VAL A 25 18.00 -13.14 -4.72
C VAL A 25 18.27 -12.28 -3.48
N ARG A 26 17.69 -12.62 -2.32
CA ARG A 26 17.92 -11.90 -1.07
C ARG A 26 19.39 -11.94 -0.66
N ARG A 27 20.06 -13.10 -0.74
CA ARG A 27 21.48 -13.22 -0.46
C ARG A 27 22.34 -12.33 -1.39
N VAL A 28 21.96 -12.26 -2.68
CA VAL A 28 22.67 -11.41 -3.65
C VAL A 28 22.49 -9.93 -3.31
N LEU A 29 21.28 -9.51 -2.91
CA LEU A 29 21.00 -8.14 -2.50
C LEU A 29 21.77 -7.78 -1.23
N GLU A 30 21.74 -8.64 -0.22
CA GLU A 30 22.47 -8.45 1.05
C GLU A 30 23.99 -8.38 0.82
N ALA A 31 24.55 -9.27 -0.01
CA ALA A 31 25.97 -9.23 -0.38
C ALA A 31 26.36 -7.95 -1.14
N ALA A 32 25.42 -7.33 -1.83
CA ALA A 32 25.60 -6.04 -2.50
C ALA A 32 25.31 -4.83 -1.60
N GLY A 33 24.98 -5.04 -0.31
CA GLY A 33 24.63 -3.98 0.63
C GLY A 33 23.28 -3.29 0.34
N ALA A 34 22.41 -3.92 -0.45
CA ALA A 34 21.11 -3.37 -0.84
C ALA A 34 20.03 -3.68 0.22
N SER A 35 19.22 -2.69 0.55
CA SER A 35 18.04 -2.81 1.42
C SER A 35 16.72 -2.96 0.65
N ALA A 36 16.80 -3.25 -0.65
CA ALA A 36 15.63 -3.38 -1.52
C ALA A 36 14.71 -4.52 -1.07
N LYS A 37 13.42 -4.27 -1.15
CA LYS A 37 12.37 -5.26 -0.91
C LYS A 37 12.15 -6.13 -2.16
N ILE A 38 11.71 -7.36 -1.97
CA ILE A 38 11.52 -8.32 -3.06
C ILE A 38 10.04 -8.51 -3.36
N ILE A 39 9.67 -8.29 -4.62
CA ILE A 39 8.34 -8.63 -5.18
C ILE A 39 8.48 -9.90 -6.00
N ALA A 40 7.81 -10.99 -5.60
CA ALA A 40 7.74 -12.19 -6.44
C ALA A 40 6.70 -11.99 -7.55
N LYS A 41 7.09 -12.20 -8.80
CA LYS A 41 6.17 -12.24 -9.92
C LYS A 41 5.59 -13.66 -10.06
N MET A 42 4.29 -13.76 -9.87
CA MET A 42 3.55 -15.01 -9.96
C MET A 42 3.18 -15.24 -11.43
N GLU A 43 4.01 -16.00 -12.14
CA GLU A 43 3.99 -16.16 -13.59
C GLU A 43 3.83 -17.62 -14.02
N THR A 44 4.07 -18.57 -13.12
CA THR A 44 4.14 -20.00 -13.46
C THR A 44 3.18 -20.84 -12.62
N ARG A 45 2.80 -22.00 -13.11
CA ARG A 45 2.01 -22.99 -12.36
C ARG A 45 2.69 -23.34 -11.04
N GLN A 46 4.00 -23.56 -11.08
CA GLN A 46 4.77 -23.91 -9.89
C GLN A 46 4.76 -22.83 -8.82
N SER A 47 4.75 -21.54 -9.23
CA SER A 47 4.64 -20.44 -8.26
C SER A 47 3.30 -20.47 -7.53
N VAL A 48 2.22 -20.79 -8.21
CA VAL A 48 0.88 -20.91 -7.62
C VAL A 48 0.81 -22.10 -6.66
N ASP A 49 1.33 -23.25 -7.08
CA ASP A 49 1.37 -24.47 -6.24
C ASP A 49 2.23 -24.27 -4.96
N ASN A 50 3.22 -23.38 -5.00
CA ASN A 50 4.11 -23.03 -3.88
C ASN A 50 3.79 -21.67 -3.22
N LEU A 51 2.58 -21.14 -3.43
CA LEU A 51 2.19 -19.80 -3.03
C LEU A 51 2.51 -19.48 -1.56
N ASP A 52 2.11 -20.33 -0.64
CA ASP A 52 2.31 -20.10 0.80
C ASP A 52 3.80 -20.06 1.17
N ALA A 53 4.60 -21.00 0.64
CA ALA A 53 6.05 -21.04 0.91
C ALA A 53 6.80 -19.83 0.32
N ILE A 54 6.39 -19.35 -0.86
CA ILE A 54 6.95 -18.13 -1.47
C ILE A 54 6.52 -16.92 -0.64
N LEU A 55 5.24 -16.86 -0.23
CA LEU A 55 4.69 -15.76 0.54
C LEU A 55 5.42 -15.57 1.89
N GLU A 56 5.93 -16.62 2.52
CA GLU A 56 6.71 -16.52 3.77
C GLU A 56 7.97 -15.64 3.61
N VAL A 57 8.64 -15.72 2.45
CA VAL A 57 9.98 -15.16 2.25
C VAL A 57 10.03 -13.87 1.41
N VAL A 58 8.93 -13.46 0.78
CA VAL A 58 8.84 -12.23 -0.03
C VAL A 58 8.36 -11.04 0.78
N ASP A 59 8.59 -9.83 0.26
CA ASP A 59 8.07 -8.59 0.83
C ASP A 59 6.74 -8.16 0.16
N GLY A 60 6.42 -8.69 -1.02
CA GLY A 60 5.18 -8.49 -1.75
C GLY A 60 5.10 -9.39 -2.97
N MET A 61 3.98 -9.35 -3.68
CA MET A 61 3.75 -10.17 -4.88
C MET A 61 3.21 -9.34 -6.04
N MET A 62 3.40 -9.84 -7.26
CA MET A 62 2.78 -9.33 -8.47
C MET A 62 2.08 -10.47 -9.21
N VAL A 63 0.80 -10.31 -9.48
CA VAL A 63 0.05 -11.20 -10.35
C VAL A 63 0.32 -10.77 -11.79
N ALA A 64 1.23 -11.48 -12.48
CA ALA A 64 1.61 -11.21 -13.85
C ALA A 64 0.75 -12.03 -14.81
N ARG A 65 -0.48 -11.55 -15.06
CA ARG A 65 -1.55 -12.32 -15.73
C ARG A 65 -1.21 -12.74 -17.14
N GLY A 66 -0.40 -11.97 -17.87
CA GLY A 66 0.02 -12.31 -19.23
C GLY A 66 0.78 -13.63 -19.28
N ASP A 67 1.86 -13.73 -18.49
CA ASP A 67 2.68 -14.94 -18.43
C ASP A 67 1.93 -16.10 -17.76
N LEU A 68 1.16 -15.80 -16.71
CA LEU A 68 0.36 -16.80 -16.01
C LEU A 68 -0.71 -17.43 -16.94
N GLY A 69 -1.31 -16.63 -17.84
CA GLY A 69 -2.30 -17.11 -18.82
C GLY A 69 -1.70 -17.96 -19.96
N VAL A 70 -0.35 -17.96 -20.12
CA VAL A 70 0.34 -18.87 -21.04
C VAL A 70 0.59 -20.23 -20.37
N GLU A 71 0.86 -20.22 -19.07
CA GLU A 71 1.18 -21.41 -18.27
C GLU A 71 -0.05 -22.17 -17.75
N MET A 72 -1.20 -21.48 -17.71
CA MET A 72 -2.44 -22.01 -17.11
C MET A 72 -3.63 -21.74 -18.01
N ARG A 73 -4.76 -22.39 -17.70
CA ARG A 73 -6.00 -22.12 -18.42
C ARG A 73 -6.46 -20.69 -18.14
N THR A 74 -6.88 -19.99 -19.16
CA THR A 74 -7.30 -18.58 -19.07
C THR A 74 -8.42 -18.38 -18.04
N GLU A 75 -9.34 -19.34 -17.93
CA GLU A 75 -10.48 -19.31 -17.00
C GLU A 75 -10.06 -19.48 -15.52
N ASP A 76 -8.89 -20.04 -15.24
CA ASP A 76 -8.37 -20.22 -13.89
C ASP A 76 -7.72 -18.92 -13.33
N VAL A 77 -7.16 -18.09 -14.22
CA VAL A 77 -6.39 -16.89 -13.85
C VAL A 77 -7.15 -15.93 -12.94
N PRO A 78 -8.44 -15.62 -13.15
CA PRO A 78 -9.18 -14.72 -12.27
C PRO A 78 -9.31 -15.24 -10.83
N MET A 79 -9.47 -16.55 -10.64
CA MET A 79 -9.58 -17.15 -9.31
C MET A 79 -8.24 -17.16 -8.59
N ILE A 80 -7.16 -17.44 -9.31
CA ILE A 80 -5.78 -17.40 -8.81
C ILE A 80 -5.42 -15.97 -8.40
N GLN A 81 -5.78 -14.96 -9.21
CA GLN A 81 -5.61 -13.54 -8.85
C GLN A 81 -6.24 -13.24 -7.49
N LYS A 82 -7.50 -13.63 -7.30
CA LYS A 82 -8.23 -13.40 -6.04
C LYS A 82 -7.56 -14.09 -4.86
N GLU A 83 -7.09 -15.32 -5.05
CA GLU A 83 -6.39 -16.07 -4.01
C GLU A 83 -5.08 -15.40 -3.61
N ILE A 84 -4.24 -15.03 -4.57
CA ILE A 84 -2.96 -14.35 -4.31
C ILE A 84 -3.21 -13.02 -3.58
N ILE A 85 -4.17 -12.21 -4.05
CA ILE A 85 -4.52 -10.94 -3.41
C ILE A 85 -4.95 -11.16 -1.96
N GLU A 86 -5.82 -12.12 -1.72
CA GLU A 86 -6.31 -12.41 -0.36
C GLU A 86 -5.19 -12.87 0.57
N ARG A 87 -4.33 -13.80 0.12
CA ARG A 87 -3.19 -14.30 0.90
C ARG A 87 -2.20 -13.19 1.23
N CYS A 88 -1.83 -12.36 0.27
CA CYS A 88 -0.97 -11.20 0.49
C CYS A 88 -1.58 -10.23 1.51
N ARG A 89 -2.85 -9.90 1.35
CA ARG A 89 -3.56 -9.01 2.25
C ARG A 89 -3.60 -9.55 3.67
N MET A 90 -3.87 -10.84 3.87
CA MET A 90 -3.88 -11.45 5.20
C MET A 90 -2.54 -11.32 5.93
N GLN A 91 -1.42 -11.28 5.21
CA GLN A 91 -0.07 -11.09 5.77
C GLN A 91 0.40 -9.62 5.78
N GLY A 92 -0.43 -8.66 5.33
CA GLY A 92 -0.05 -7.25 5.23
C GLY A 92 1.11 -7.03 4.24
N LYS A 93 1.18 -7.86 3.19
CA LYS A 93 2.17 -7.74 2.10
C LYS A 93 1.51 -7.13 0.87
N PRO A 94 2.11 -6.08 0.25
CA PRO A 94 1.52 -5.44 -0.90
C PRO A 94 1.44 -6.40 -2.09
N VAL A 95 0.35 -6.28 -2.85
CA VAL A 95 0.12 -7.04 -4.07
C VAL A 95 -0.23 -6.13 -5.24
N ILE A 96 0.44 -6.38 -6.36
CA ILE A 96 0.26 -5.65 -7.62
C ILE A 96 -0.47 -6.56 -8.61
N VAL A 97 -1.51 -6.05 -9.26
CA VAL A 97 -2.11 -6.71 -10.43
C VAL A 97 -1.57 -6.07 -11.70
N ALA A 98 -0.99 -6.88 -12.57
CA ALA A 98 -0.23 -6.43 -13.73
C ALA A 98 -0.68 -7.11 -15.02
N THR A 99 -0.32 -6.48 -16.13
CA THR A 99 -0.50 -6.90 -17.52
C THR A 99 -1.94 -6.86 -18.02
N GLN A 100 -2.11 -6.35 -19.25
CA GLN A 100 -3.38 -6.28 -19.98
C GLN A 100 -4.50 -5.58 -19.20
N MET A 101 -4.16 -4.54 -18.42
CA MET A 101 -5.16 -3.79 -17.63
C MET A 101 -6.00 -2.88 -18.53
N LEU A 102 -5.34 -2.13 -19.44
CA LEU A 102 -5.95 -1.23 -20.43
C LEU A 102 -5.29 -1.42 -21.80
N ASP A 103 -5.04 -2.66 -22.19
CA ASP A 103 -4.23 -3.05 -23.36
C ASP A 103 -4.66 -2.34 -24.66
N SER A 104 -5.97 -2.18 -24.87
CA SER A 104 -6.50 -1.47 -26.04
C SER A 104 -6.02 -0.03 -26.13
N MET A 105 -5.66 0.59 -24.98
CA MET A 105 -5.16 1.96 -24.94
C MET A 105 -3.70 2.12 -25.44
N ILE A 106 -3.02 1.03 -25.72
CA ILE A 106 -1.78 1.08 -26.52
C ILE A 106 -2.04 1.77 -27.87
N ARG A 107 -3.23 1.56 -28.45
CA ARG A 107 -3.61 2.01 -29.81
C ARG A 107 -4.79 2.98 -29.83
N ASN A 108 -5.66 2.95 -28.84
CA ASN A 108 -6.91 3.70 -28.78
C ASN A 108 -6.94 4.67 -27.59
N PRO A 109 -7.58 5.85 -27.72
CA PRO A 109 -7.62 6.84 -26.64
C PRO A 109 -8.60 6.47 -25.49
N ARG A 110 -9.33 5.37 -25.62
CA ARG A 110 -10.31 4.89 -24.62
C ARG A 110 -10.23 3.37 -24.50
N PRO A 111 -10.39 2.84 -23.27
CA PRO A 111 -10.41 1.41 -23.04
C PRO A 111 -11.74 0.81 -23.47
N THR A 112 -11.77 -0.51 -23.55
CA THR A 112 -13.01 -1.28 -23.65
C THR A 112 -13.74 -1.30 -22.29
N ARG A 113 -15.02 -1.67 -22.31
CA ARG A 113 -15.80 -1.87 -21.08
C ARG A 113 -15.26 -3.03 -20.24
N ALA A 114 -14.74 -4.07 -20.89
CA ALA A 114 -14.15 -5.23 -20.21
C ALA A 114 -12.89 -4.82 -19.42
N GLU A 115 -12.01 -4.02 -20.02
CA GLU A 115 -10.79 -3.51 -19.34
C GLU A 115 -11.14 -2.58 -18.18
N SER A 116 -12.11 -1.68 -18.34
CA SER A 116 -12.58 -0.83 -17.25
C SER A 116 -13.14 -1.66 -16.08
N SER A 117 -13.87 -2.74 -16.38
CA SER A 117 -14.38 -3.69 -15.39
C SER A 117 -13.25 -4.48 -14.73
N ASP A 118 -12.22 -4.83 -15.46
CA ASP A 118 -11.07 -5.59 -14.97
C ASP A 118 -10.24 -4.76 -13.96
N VAL A 119 -9.94 -3.50 -14.29
CA VAL A 119 -9.30 -2.56 -13.33
C VAL A 119 -10.15 -2.43 -12.06
N ALA A 120 -11.46 -2.21 -12.20
CA ALA A 120 -12.35 -2.09 -11.06
C ALA A 120 -12.38 -3.36 -10.21
N ASN A 121 -12.40 -4.56 -10.85
CA ASN A 121 -12.36 -5.83 -10.13
C ASN A 121 -11.06 -6.04 -9.36
N ALA A 122 -9.89 -5.71 -9.93
CA ALA A 122 -8.61 -5.80 -9.22
C ALA A 122 -8.61 -4.93 -7.94
N VAL A 123 -9.18 -3.74 -8.03
CA VAL A 123 -9.35 -2.84 -6.88
C VAL A 123 -10.33 -3.44 -5.86
N ILE A 124 -11.49 -3.95 -6.28
CA ILE A 124 -12.50 -4.59 -5.41
C ILE A 124 -11.94 -5.86 -4.75
N ASP A 125 -11.12 -6.63 -5.44
CA ASP A 125 -10.46 -7.82 -4.90
C ASP A 125 -9.48 -7.45 -3.77
N GLY A 126 -8.99 -6.21 -3.75
CA GLY A 126 -8.15 -5.67 -2.69
C GLY A 126 -6.67 -5.57 -3.07
N ALA A 127 -6.33 -5.45 -4.35
CA ALA A 127 -4.97 -5.12 -4.78
C ALA A 127 -4.48 -3.81 -4.14
N ASP A 128 -3.19 -3.73 -3.85
CA ASP A 128 -2.57 -2.49 -3.35
C ASP A 128 -2.24 -1.54 -4.51
N ALA A 129 -1.89 -2.09 -5.66
CA ALA A 129 -1.63 -1.35 -6.87
C ALA A 129 -2.06 -2.12 -8.11
N VAL A 130 -2.32 -1.38 -9.20
CA VAL A 130 -2.49 -1.90 -10.55
C VAL A 130 -1.42 -1.29 -11.44
N MET A 131 -0.90 -2.05 -12.40
CA MET A 131 0.25 -1.66 -13.21
C MET A 131 -0.10 -1.62 -14.69
N LEU A 132 0.27 -0.51 -15.34
CA LEU A 132 0.32 -0.38 -16.80
C LEU A 132 1.69 -0.83 -17.31
N SER A 133 1.73 -1.46 -18.46
CA SER A 133 2.95 -1.97 -19.11
C SER A 133 3.11 -1.33 -20.49
N GLY A 134 2.69 -1.99 -21.54
CA GLY A 134 2.77 -1.52 -22.92
C GLY A 134 2.04 -0.20 -23.14
N GLU A 135 0.96 0.03 -22.41
CA GLU A 135 0.13 1.24 -22.46
C GLU A 135 0.93 2.52 -22.21
N THR A 136 1.91 2.46 -21.29
CA THR A 136 2.76 3.59 -20.94
C THR A 136 4.18 3.51 -21.49
N ALA A 137 4.69 2.30 -21.75
CA ALA A 137 6.06 2.11 -22.21
C ALA A 137 6.25 2.36 -23.73
N GLY A 138 5.22 2.04 -24.54
CA GLY A 138 5.30 2.17 -26.01
C GLY A 138 3.96 2.49 -26.65
N GLY A 139 2.92 2.74 -25.85
CA GLY A 139 1.59 3.09 -26.33
C GLY A 139 1.51 4.50 -26.92
N LYS A 140 0.46 4.74 -27.71
CA LYS A 140 0.19 6.06 -28.28
C LYS A 140 -0.45 7.04 -27.29
N TYR A 141 -1.03 6.53 -26.19
CA TYR A 141 -1.82 7.30 -25.22
C TYR A 141 -1.37 7.04 -23.78
N PRO A 142 -0.07 7.28 -23.44
CA PRO A 142 0.46 6.92 -22.13
C PRO A 142 -0.14 7.72 -20.98
N VAL A 143 -0.34 9.03 -21.17
CA VAL A 143 -0.91 9.92 -20.14
C VAL A 143 -2.39 9.60 -19.93
N GLU A 144 -3.15 9.47 -21.01
CA GLU A 144 -4.57 9.14 -20.97
C GLU A 144 -4.82 7.77 -20.34
N SER A 145 -3.89 6.83 -20.51
CA SER A 145 -3.97 5.50 -19.88
C SER A 145 -3.89 5.61 -18.36
N VAL A 146 -2.92 6.38 -17.84
CA VAL A 146 -2.78 6.64 -16.40
C VAL A 146 -3.98 7.39 -15.85
N GLU A 147 -4.44 8.44 -16.54
CA GLU A 147 -5.61 9.20 -16.12
C GLU A 147 -6.88 8.35 -16.11
N THR A 148 -7.05 7.49 -17.11
CA THR A 148 -8.20 6.58 -17.19
C THR A 148 -8.17 5.56 -16.07
N MET A 149 -7.03 4.94 -15.82
CA MET A 149 -6.83 4.03 -14.70
C MET A 149 -7.16 4.72 -13.37
N ASN A 150 -6.64 5.91 -13.15
CA ASN A 150 -6.92 6.70 -11.95
C ASN A 150 -8.42 7.01 -11.80
N ARG A 151 -9.12 7.40 -12.88
CA ARG A 151 -10.58 7.65 -12.83
C ARG A 151 -11.37 6.41 -12.45
N ILE A 152 -10.98 5.24 -12.97
CA ILE A 152 -11.64 3.97 -12.64
C ILE A 152 -11.41 3.63 -11.17
N ILE A 153 -10.16 3.74 -10.67
CA ILE A 153 -9.82 3.47 -9.27
C ILE A 153 -10.61 4.39 -8.35
N VAL A 154 -10.53 5.70 -8.56
CA VAL A 154 -11.23 6.69 -7.73
C VAL A 154 -12.74 6.45 -7.71
N ARG A 155 -13.34 6.15 -8.87
CA ARG A 155 -14.78 5.85 -8.96
C ARG A 155 -15.14 4.58 -8.20
N THR A 156 -14.31 3.55 -8.32
CA THR A 156 -14.52 2.28 -7.62
C THR A 156 -14.41 2.48 -6.10
N GLU A 157 -13.42 3.24 -5.65
CA GLU A 157 -13.19 3.51 -4.22
C GLU A 157 -14.27 4.41 -3.57
N GLN A 158 -15.05 5.15 -4.34
CA GLN A 158 -16.17 5.95 -3.82
C GLN A 158 -17.35 5.08 -3.36
N ASP A 159 -17.45 3.85 -3.80
CA ASP A 159 -18.53 2.96 -3.44
C ASP A 159 -18.18 2.13 -2.19
N VAL A 160 -18.33 2.79 -1.04
CA VAL A 160 -17.96 2.25 0.29
C VAL A 160 -18.61 0.89 0.58
N ALA A 161 -19.79 0.59 0.03
CA ALA A 161 -20.47 -0.68 0.23
C ALA A 161 -19.68 -1.87 -0.31
N LEU A 162 -18.87 -1.67 -1.35
CA LEU A 162 -18.00 -2.70 -1.94
C LEU A 162 -16.80 -3.02 -1.03
N TRP A 163 -16.33 -2.04 -0.27
CA TRP A 163 -15.16 -2.17 0.62
C TRP A 163 -15.50 -2.75 1.98
N CYS A 164 -16.76 -2.59 2.41
CA CYS A 164 -17.29 -3.13 3.65
C CYS A 164 -17.57 -4.64 3.60
N ARG A 165 -17.02 -5.38 2.62
CA ARG A 165 -17.00 -6.84 2.72
C ARG A 165 -16.35 -7.17 4.05
N LYS A 166 -17.15 -7.84 4.93
CA LYS A 166 -16.71 -8.25 6.27
C LYS A 166 -15.27 -8.76 6.17
N PRO A 167 -14.31 -8.17 6.89
CA PRO A 167 -13.01 -8.81 6.98
C PRO A 167 -13.28 -10.25 7.44
N ARG A 168 -12.59 -11.21 6.86
CA ARG A 168 -12.59 -12.56 7.41
C ARG A 168 -12.32 -12.40 8.91
N SER A 169 -13.08 -13.10 9.72
CA SER A 169 -12.90 -13.11 11.17
C SER A 169 -11.42 -13.33 11.45
N LEU A 170 -10.86 -12.50 12.34
CA LEU A 170 -9.52 -12.74 12.88
C LEU A 170 -9.43 -14.19 13.33
N PRO A 171 -8.29 -14.86 13.17
CA PRO A 171 -8.06 -16.16 13.80
C PRO A 171 -8.33 -16.02 15.29
N ALA A 172 -8.79 -17.10 15.93
CA ALA A 172 -9.12 -17.11 17.36
C ALA A 172 -7.97 -16.59 18.25
N VAL A 173 -6.73 -16.73 17.76
CA VAL A 173 -5.51 -16.14 18.35
C VAL A 173 -4.74 -15.48 17.22
N CYS A 174 -4.44 -14.19 17.37
CA CYS A 174 -3.63 -13.42 16.42
C CYS A 174 -2.52 -12.67 17.16
N GLU A 175 -1.51 -12.23 16.43
CA GLU A 175 -0.45 -11.40 16.98
C GLU A 175 -0.99 -10.07 17.50
N THR A 176 -0.38 -9.53 18.55
CA THR A 176 -0.79 -8.25 19.17
C THR A 176 -0.87 -7.11 18.15
N ALA A 177 0.12 -7.00 17.26
CA ALA A 177 0.15 -5.96 16.24
C ALA A 177 -1.06 -6.06 15.27
N ASP A 178 -1.50 -7.27 14.99
CA ASP A 178 -2.65 -7.54 14.13
C ASP A 178 -3.96 -7.16 14.82
N ALA A 179 -4.15 -7.61 16.06
CA ALA A 179 -5.33 -7.27 16.87
C ALA A 179 -5.48 -5.77 17.07
N VAL A 180 -4.38 -5.08 17.39
CA VAL A 180 -4.34 -3.63 17.60
C VAL A 180 -4.63 -2.89 16.28
N SER A 181 -4.13 -3.37 15.14
CA SER A 181 -4.40 -2.76 13.84
C SER A 181 -5.86 -2.91 13.41
N HIS A 182 -6.47 -4.06 13.70
CA HIS A 182 -7.90 -4.27 13.50
C HIS A 182 -8.73 -3.33 14.38
N ALA A 183 -8.42 -3.28 15.67
CA ALA A 183 -9.09 -2.39 16.60
C ALA A 183 -8.96 -0.90 16.20
N ALA A 184 -7.80 -0.48 15.72
CA ALA A 184 -7.58 0.90 15.26
C ALA A 184 -8.50 1.28 14.08
N ARG A 185 -8.73 0.35 13.15
CA ARG A 185 -9.69 0.55 12.05
C ARG A 185 -11.11 0.76 12.59
N ASP A 186 -11.54 -0.05 13.56
CA ASP A 186 -12.88 0.05 14.14
C ASP A 186 -13.03 1.32 14.98
N VAL A 187 -12.05 1.63 15.82
CA VAL A 187 -12.01 2.90 16.58
C VAL A 187 -12.08 4.09 15.63
N ALA A 188 -11.28 4.11 14.56
CA ALA A 188 -11.29 5.20 13.59
C ALA A 188 -12.69 5.42 12.97
N LYS A 189 -13.39 4.33 12.67
CA LYS A 189 -14.77 4.39 12.15
C LYS A 189 -15.74 4.94 13.19
N GLU A 190 -15.69 4.46 14.44
CA GLU A 190 -16.60 4.84 15.51
C GLU A 190 -16.44 6.30 15.94
N VAL A 191 -15.19 6.80 15.98
CA VAL A 191 -14.93 8.21 16.34
C VAL A 191 -14.95 9.15 15.12
N ALA A 192 -15.34 8.65 13.95
CA ALA A 192 -15.30 9.38 12.67
C ALA A 192 -13.95 10.08 12.45
N ALA A 193 -12.86 9.33 12.64
CA ALA A 193 -11.51 9.88 12.51
C ALA A 193 -11.22 10.32 11.07
N ALA A 194 -10.57 11.46 10.92
CA ALA A 194 -10.12 11.98 9.63
C ALA A 194 -8.92 11.20 9.07
N ALA A 195 -8.13 10.56 9.94
CA ALA A 195 -7.00 9.73 9.55
C ALA A 195 -6.60 8.75 10.65
N ILE A 196 -5.96 7.62 10.25
CA ILE A 196 -5.14 6.80 11.14
C ILE A 196 -3.67 7.18 10.92
N VAL A 197 -2.93 7.38 12.01
CA VAL A 197 -1.55 7.91 11.97
C VAL A 197 -0.59 6.92 12.65
N PRO A 198 -0.10 5.89 11.94
CA PRO A 198 0.91 5.00 12.47
C PRO A 198 2.29 5.68 12.55
N LEU A 199 2.94 5.60 13.72
CA LEU A 199 4.35 5.92 13.89
C LEU A 199 5.14 4.64 13.63
N THR A 200 5.97 4.61 12.59
CA THR A 200 6.60 3.37 12.15
C THR A 200 8.00 3.58 11.57
N SER A 201 8.97 2.79 12.01
CA SER A 201 10.33 2.80 11.44
C SER A 201 10.46 1.89 10.22
N SER A 202 9.84 0.71 10.24
CA SER A 202 9.91 -0.31 9.17
C SER A 202 8.73 -0.34 8.22
N GLY A 203 7.68 0.47 8.48
CA GLY A 203 6.44 0.46 7.73
C GLY A 203 5.46 -0.66 8.12
N MET A 204 5.80 -1.54 9.07
CA MET A 204 4.97 -2.68 9.45
C MET A 204 3.59 -2.24 9.94
N THR A 205 3.52 -1.29 10.91
CA THR A 205 2.26 -0.79 11.46
C THR A 205 1.35 -0.25 10.37
N ALA A 206 1.89 0.52 9.41
CA ALA A 206 1.11 1.05 8.29
C ALA A 206 0.55 -0.05 7.39
N ARG A 207 1.34 -1.07 7.07
CA ARG A 207 0.89 -2.24 6.28
C ARG A 207 -0.18 -3.04 7.02
N MET A 208 -0.02 -3.26 8.33
CA MET A 208 -1.00 -3.99 9.13
C MET A 208 -2.33 -3.26 9.24
N VAL A 209 -2.35 -1.93 9.31
CA VAL A 209 -3.59 -1.14 9.22
C VAL A 209 -4.19 -1.20 7.84
N SER A 210 -3.36 -1.03 6.79
CA SER A 210 -3.80 -1.02 5.39
C SER A 210 -4.55 -2.30 5.01
N LYS A 211 -4.14 -3.48 5.51
CA LYS A 211 -4.82 -4.75 5.20
C LYS A 211 -6.30 -4.77 5.61
N TYR A 212 -6.68 -3.95 6.59
CA TYR A 212 -8.06 -3.83 7.07
C TYR A 212 -8.89 -2.78 6.32
N ARG A 213 -8.27 -2.11 5.33
CA ARG A 213 -8.94 -1.15 4.43
C ARG A 213 -9.81 -0.15 5.20
N PRO A 214 -9.24 0.71 6.06
CA PRO A 214 -10.01 1.73 6.78
C PRO A 214 -10.66 2.70 5.79
N THR A 215 -11.78 3.32 6.20
CA THR A 215 -12.50 4.30 5.39
C THR A 215 -11.85 5.69 5.38
N CYS A 216 -10.89 5.92 6.24
CA CYS A 216 -10.08 7.14 6.27
C CYS A 216 -8.64 6.86 5.82
N PRO A 217 -7.89 7.87 5.33
CA PRO A 217 -6.51 7.73 4.92
C PRO A 217 -5.59 7.30 6.08
N ILE A 218 -4.50 6.61 5.72
CA ILE A 218 -3.43 6.22 6.64
C ILE A 218 -2.27 7.18 6.42
N ILE A 219 -1.98 8.07 7.36
CA ILE A 219 -0.87 9.02 7.29
C ILE A 219 0.30 8.44 8.08
N ALA A 220 1.17 7.68 7.39
CA ALA A 220 2.26 6.96 8.03
C ALA A 220 3.46 7.87 8.30
N MET A 221 3.79 8.07 9.58
CA MET A 221 4.95 8.84 10.01
C MET A 221 6.17 7.95 10.14
N THR A 222 7.25 8.27 9.44
CA THR A 222 8.50 7.50 9.48
C THR A 222 9.72 8.41 9.41
N PRO A 223 10.81 8.10 10.15
CA PRO A 223 12.08 8.79 10.02
C PRO A 223 12.93 8.28 8.85
N SER A 224 12.56 7.13 8.28
CA SER A 224 13.33 6.44 7.24
C SER A 224 12.87 6.82 5.84
N LEU A 225 13.78 7.36 5.04
CA LEU A 225 13.51 7.71 3.64
C LEU A 225 13.20 6.48 2.77
N SER A 226 13.86 5.34 3.03
CA SER A 226 13.57 4.08 2.32
C SER A 226 12.16 3.57 2.66
N THR A 227 11.79 3.58 3.93
CA THR A 227 10.43 3.19 4.38
C THR A 227 9.38 4.13 3.79
N TRP A 228 9.67 5.43 3.74
CA TRP A 228 8.80 6.43 3.12
C TRP A 228 8.51 6.09 1.64
N ARG A 229 9.55 5.79 0.85
CA ARG A 229 9.38 5.38 -0.56
C ARG A 229 8.65 4.04 -0.68
N GLN A 230 9.04 3.04 0.13
CA GLN A 230 8.43 1.71 0.10
C GLN A 230 6.95 1.71 0.45
N LEU A 231 6.51 2.55 1.38
CA LEU A 231 5.11 2.66 1.77
C LEU A 231 4.22 3.27 0.67
N SER A 232 4.79 3.93 -0.34
CA SER A 232 4.02 4.46 -1.47
C SER A 232 3.35 3.37 -2.33
N LEU A 233 3.78 2.10 -2.20
CA LEU A 233 3.15 0.96 -2.85
C LEU A 233 1.96 0.39 -2.07
N VAL A 234 1.78 0.79 -0.81
CA VAL A 234 0.77 0.21 0.09
C VAL A 234 -0.54 0.97 -0.03
N TRP A 235 -1.65 0.26 -0.18
CA TRP A 235 -2.97 0.85 -0.35
C TRP A 235 -3.35 1.79 0.80
N GLY A 236 -3.89 2.96 0.44
CA GLY A 236 -4.43 3.95 1.37
C GLY A 236 -3.39 4.64 2.26
N VAL A 237 -2.10 4.34 2.07
CA VAL A 237 -1.02 4.93 2.86
C VAL A 237 -0.46 6.16 2.17
N MET A 238 -0.44 7.27 2.90
CA MET A 238 0.29 8.48 2.58
C MET A 238 1.48 8.60 3.54
N PRO A 239 2.69 8.24 3.11
CA PRO A 239 3.86 8.28 3.96
C PRO A 239 4.38 9.72 4.12
N CYS A 240 4.81 10.07 5.33
CA CYS A 240 5.38 11.36 5.66
C CYS A 240 6.69 11.18 6.43
N ILE A 241 7.72 11.94 6.06
CA ILE A 241 8.97 11.97 6.81
C ILE A 241 8.76 12.79 8.09
N CYS A 242 8.93 12.11 9.23
CA CYS A 242 8.72 12.69 10.54
C CYS A 242 9.72 12.08 11.54
N PRO A 243 10.45 12.89 12.31
CA PRO A 243 11.30 12.37 13.38
C PRO A 243 10.49 11.61 14.42
N ILE A 244 10.92 10.39 14.71
CA ILE A 244 10.40 9.56 15.81
C ILE A 244 11.54 9.42 16.81
N THR A 245 11.32 9.89 18.04
CA THR A 245 12.27 9.83 19.14
C THR A 245 11.90 8.71 20.12
N HIS A 246 12.75 8.42 21.09
CA HIS A 246 12.42 7.45 22.14
C HIS A 246 11.35 7.95 23.11
N GLN A 247 11.01 9.25 23.08
CA GLN A 247 9.96 9.84 23.89
C GLN A 247 8.66 9.94 23.08
N LEU A 248 7.61 9.26 23.57
CA LEU A 248 6.31 9.22 22.89
C LEU A 248 5.72 10.63 22.71
N GLU A 249 5.77 11.45 23.76
CA GLU A 249 5.19 12.80 23.74
C GLU A 249 5.84 13.69 22.68
N GLU A 250 7.15 13.60 22.50
CA GLU A 250 7.87 14.35 21.48
C GLU A 250 7.51 13.85 20.08
N SER A 251 7.47 12.53 19.89
CA SER A 251 7.06 11.93 18.60
C SER A 251 5.62 12.30 18.23
N LEU A 252 4.69 12.30 19.19
CA LEU A 252 3.32 12.75 18.98
C LEU A 252 3.27 14.24 18.61
N LYS A 253 4.04 15.10 19.31
CA LYS A 253 4.12 16.52 19.01
C LYS A 253 4.65 16.77 17.58
N ASN A 254 5.69 16.04 17.17
CA ASN A 254 6.24 16.13 15.83
C ASN A 254 5.20 15.73 14.76
N ALA A 255 4.52 14.60 14.95
CA ALA A 255 3.48 14.12 14.06
C ALA A 255 2.31 15.12 13.93
N ILE A 256 1.78 15.62 15.05
CA ILE A 256 0.69 16.59 15.08
C ILE A 256 1.13 17.92 14.43
N SER A 257 2.35 18.37 14.68
CA SER A 257 2.88 19.59 14.07
C SER A 257 2.99 19.47 12.56
N LEU A 258 3.45 18.32 12.06
CA LEU A 258 3.52 18.03 10.63
C LEU A 258 2.12 18.00 9.99
N ILE A 259 1.18 17.27 10.60
CA ILE A 259 -0.22 17.16 10.14
C ILE A 259 -0.85 18.55 10.00
N LYS A 260 -0.63 19.42 10.98
CA LYS A 260 -1.15 20.81 10.95
C LYS A 260 -0.46 21.65 9.89
N ARG A 261 0.85 21.58 9.80
CA ARG A 261 1.65 22.37 8.84
C ARG A 261 1.25 22.05 7.41
N GLU A 262 1.08 20.76 7.10
CA GLU A 262 0.71 20.29 5.75
C GLU A 262 -0.82 20.29 5.52
N SER A 263 -1.60 20.73 6.51
CA SER A 263 -3.08 20.75 6.43
C SER A 263 -3.70 19.41 6.04
N LEU A 264 -3.14 18.30 6.55
CA LEU A 264 -3.56 16.94 6.20
C LEU A 264 -4.92 16.58 6.80
N VAL A 265 -5.27 17.17 7.93
CA VAL A 265 -6.60 17.07 8.58
C VAL A 265 -7.05 18.45 9.06
N ALA A 266 -8.35 18.62 9.26
CA ALA A 266 -8.90 19.90 9.72
C ALA A 266 -8.81 20.05 11.24
N ASN A 267 -8.81 21.29 11.71
CA ASN A 267 -8.95 21.57 13.14
C ASN A 267 -10.31 21.08 13.65
N GLY A 268 -10.31 20.43 14.80
CA GLY A 268 -11.48 19.80 15.39
C GLY A 268 -11.70 18.34 14.99
N ASP A 269 -10.96 17.84 13.98
CA ASP A 269 -11.04 16.44 13.58
C ASP A 269 -10.38 15.52 14.62
N ASN A 270 -10.88 14.29 14.71
CA ASN A 270 -10.21 13.22 15.43
C ASN A 270 -9.19 12.52 14.53
N ILE A 271 -8.07 12.10 15.09
CA ILE A 271 -7.11 11.18 14.47
C ILE A 271 -6.85 10.02 15.42
N VAL A 272 -6.53 8.87 14.85
CA VAL A 272 -6.13 7.67 15.60
C VAL A 272 -4.64 7.45 15.41
N ILE A 273 -3.85 7.69 16.45
CA ILE A 273 -2.41 7.44 16.41
C ILE A 273 -2.12 6.02 16.88
N MET A 274 -1.20 5.35 16.20
CA MET A 274 -0.74 4.02 16.54
C MET A 274 0.77 3.99 16.68
N SER A 275 1.26 3.26 17.68
CA SER A 275 2.69 3.04 17.87
C SER A 275 2.98 1.72 18.57
N GLY A 276 4.25 1.33 18.57
CA GLY A 276 4.79 0.30 19.46
C GLY A 276 5.44 0.93 20.67
N MET A 277 5.32 0.29 21.82
CA MET A 277 6.07 0.62 23.03
C MET A 277 6.89 -0.60 23.46
N PRO A 278 8.24 -0.47 23.57
CA PRO A 278 9.07 0.73 23.34
C PRO A 278 9.08 1.26 21.91
N LEU A 279 9.23 2.59 21.75
CA LEU A 279 9.30 3.22 20.43
C LEU A 279 10.59 2.80 19.69
N GLY A 280 10.46 2.55 18.39
CA GLY A 280 11.59 2.20 17.53
C GLY A 280 11.83 0.70 17.36
N GLU A 281 11.17 -0.17 18.13
CA GLU A 281 11.24 -1.62 17.95
C GLU A 281 10.29 -2.08 16.85
N PRO A 282 10.80 -2.70 15.75
CA PRO A 282 9.96 -3.23 14.69
C PRO A 282 9.01 -4.31 15.20
N GLY A 283 7.74 -4.26 14.79
CA GLY A 283 6.73 -5.28 15.15
C GLY A 283 6.07 -5.11 16.52
N SER A 284 6.47 -4.11 17.31
CA SER A 284 5.97 -3.87 18.67
C SER A 284 4.62 -3.12 18.74
N THR A 285 3.88 -2.97 17.64
CA THR A 285 2.61 -2.20 17.63
C THR A 285 1.63 -2.72 18.68
N ASN A 286 1.42 -1.95 19.76
CA ASN A 286 0.61 -2.34 20.91
C ASN A 286 -0.21 -1.20 21.51
N MET A 287 -0.23 -0.02 20.88
CA MET A 287 -0.89 1.17 21.42
C MET A 287 -1.75 1.87 20.38
N ILE A 288 -2.92 2.30 20.80
CA ILE A 288 -3.85 3.18 20.08
C ILE A 288 -4.11 4.40 20.96
N ASN A 289 -4.06 5.59 20.36
CA ASN A 289 -4.40 6.84 21.02
C ASN A 289 -5.29 7.68 20.11
N VAL A 290 -6.46 8.11 20.61
CA VAL A 290 -7.38 9.01 19.89
C VAL A 290 -7.09 10.43 20.30
N ILE A 291 -6.76 11.29 19.34
CA ILE A 291 -6.43 12.69 19.59
C ILE A 291 -7.35 13.57 18.74
N ARG A 292 -7.94 14.57 19.40
CA ARG A 292 -8.65 15.64 18.71
C ARG A 292 -7.67 16.76 18.37
N ILE A 293 -7.59 17.13 17.08
CA ILE A 293 -6.74 18.21 16.62
C ILE A 293 -7.27 19.54 17.15
N ALA A 294 -6.54 20.15 18.10
CA ALA A 294 -6.97 21.39 18.71
C ALA A 294 -7.00 22.55 17.70
N ASN A 295 -8.03 23.40 17.81
CA ASN A 295 -8.07 24.66 17.08
C ASN A 295 -6.84 25.50 17.44
N VAL A 296 -5.95 25.75 16.48
CA VAL A 296 -5.08 26.91 16.58
C VAL A 296 -5.99 28.09 16.27
N ILE A 297 -6.16 29.00 17.19
CA ILE A 297 -6.79 30.30 16.90
C ILE A 297 -5.87 30.97 15.89
N ALA A 298 -6.09 30.66 14.61
CA ALA A 298 -5.42 31.33 13.51
C ALA A 298 -6.08 32.70 13.33
N ARG A 299 -5.36 33.74 13.72
CA ARG A 299 -5.63 35.07 13.17
C ARG A 299 -5.39 34.98 11.67
N GLY A 300 -6.49 34.93 10.90
CA GLY A 300 -6.65 35.26 9.50
C GLY A 300 -5.88 34.42 8.48
N LEU A 301 -6.56 33.49 7.85
CA LEU A 301 -6.49 33.24 6.39
C LEU A 301 -7.55 32.18 6.01
N SER A 302 -8.30 32.47 4.97
CA SER A 302 -9.45 31.68 4.51
C SER A 302 -9.05 30.32 3.95
N LEU A 303 -9.75 29.25 4.41
CA LEU A 303 -9.54 27.86 4.02
C LEU A 303 -10.22 27.55 2.69
N VAL A 304 -9.44 27.14 1.71
CA VAL A 304 -9.92 26.39 0.54
C VAL A 304 -9.88 24.88 0.91
N ARG A 305 -11.05 24.27 1.07
CA ARG A 305 -11.19 22.84 1.21
C ARG A 305 -10.67 22.13 -0.05
N ARG A 306 -9.53 21.48 0.02
CA ARG A 306 -9.13 20.46 -0.97
C ARG A 306 -9.51 19.09 -0.44
N ARG A 307 -10.46 18.43 -1.11
CA ARG A 307 -10.69 16.99 -0.96
C ARG A 307 -9.45 16.29 -1.51
N VAL A 308 -8.82 15.46 -0.70
CA VAL A 308 -7.73 14.58 -1.12
C VAL A 308 -8.38 13.37 -1.80
N THR A 309 -8.58 13.46 -3.11
CA THR A 309 -8.73 12.30 -3.99
C THR A 309 -7.32 11.90 -4.39
N GLY A 310 -6.99 10.61 -4.24
CA GLY A 310 -5.66 10.04 -4.42
C GLY A 310 -4.91 10.58 -5.63
N VAL A 311 -3.92 11.41 -5.39
CA VAL A 311 -3.01 11.92 -6.42
C VAL A 311 -1.60 12.02 -5.85
N ALA A 312 -0.68 11.51 -6.63
CA ALA A 312 0.75 11.53 -6.43
C ALA A 312 1.28 12.84 -5.83
N CYS A 313 2.03 12.68 -4.76
CA CYS A 313 2.84 13.74 -4.16
C CYS A 313 3.83 14.28 -5.20
N LYS A 314 3.75 15.56 -5.56
CA LYS A 314 4.84 16.22 -6.30
C LYS A 314 6.06 16.25 -5.38
N ALA A 315 7.10 15.52 -5.77
CA ALA A 315 8.40 15.63 -5.14
C ALA A 315 8.93 17.05 -5.34
N SER A 316 8.99 17.85 -4.28
CA SER A 316 9.86 19.01 -4.24
C SER A 316 11.27 18.49 -3.91
N SER A 317 12.16 18.57 -4.91
CA SER A 317 13.58 18.31 -4.72
C SER A 317 14.17 19.34 -3.75
N PRO A 318 15.03 18.94 -2.82
CA PRO A 318 15.85 19.91 -2.08
C PRO A 318 16.98 20.38 -3.01
N GLN A 319 17.17 21.68 -3.02
CA GLN A 319 18.42 22.30 -3.49
C GLN A 319 19.54 22.05 -2.48
#